data_19b4fc78a20828427a46b4e4c7378842
#
_entry.id   19b4fc78a20828427a46b4e4c7378842
#
_cell.length_a   1.000
_cell.length_b   1.000
_cell.length_c   1.000
_cell.angle_alpha   90.00
_cell.angle_beta   90.00
_cell.angle_gamma   90.00
#
_symmetry.space_group_name_H-M   'P 1'
#
loop_
_entity.id
_entity.type
_entity.pdbx_description
1 polymer ?
#
loop_
_entity_poly.entity_id
_entity_poly.type
_entity_poly.pdbx_seq_one_letter_code
_entity_poly.pdbx_strand_id
1 'polypeptide(L)'
;MKKKLLWILILGLIIISCKQRKTEMKEKIIKTNGIELCTESFGNKKNPAILLVAGATVSMLYWDTEFCQQLSEKGFFVIRYDNRDVGKSTNYEPGSTPYDIVDLTNDAISILDGYKIDKAHFVGISLGGLISQIASIKFADRVNSLTLMSSGPWGDSDPTIPEMDTSILDFHSKAGTVNWTNEDSVVNYLIQGAELMSGKKQFDKQRSEKLIRAEFNRANNYISMFNHAALQGGEEYWNRLKRNQTTHLNYPRNRRQNLAL
;
A
#
# COMPACT_ATOMS: atom_id res chain seq x y z
N MET A 1 4.09 -60.84 53.64
CA MET A 1 3.53 -60.59 52.26
C MET A 1 3.39 -59.10 52.05
N LYS A 2 4.30 -58.46 51.33
CA LYS A 2 4.36 -56.99 51.16
C LYS A 2 3.64 -56.60 49.87
N LYS A 3 2.53 -55.86 49.92
CA LYS A 3 1.82 -55.29 48.79
C LYS A 3 2.59 -54.07 48.33
N LYS A 4 3.14 -54.12 47.13
CA LYS A 4 3.73 -52.98 46.46
C LYS A 4 2.59 -52.16 45.81
N LEU A 5 2.40 -50.93 46.28
CA LEU A 5 1.47 -49.95 45.73
C LEU A 5 2.15 -49.31 44.55
N LEU A 6 1.61 -49.53 43.35
CA LEU A 6 2.10 -48.97 42.10
C LEU A 6 1.46 -47.57 41.89
N TRP A 7 2.22 -46.51 42.05
CA TRP A 7 1.80 -45.15 41.74
C TRP A 7 1.97 -44.95 40.23
N ILE A 8 0.86 -44.88 39.50
CA ILE A 8 0.85 -44.45 38.09
C ILE A 8 0.77 -42.94 38.09
N LEU A 9 1.89 -42.28 37.82
CA LEU A 9 1.96 -40.83 37.49
C LEU A 9 1.38 -40.63 36.13
N ILE A 10 0.15 -40.18 36.02
CA ILE A 10 -0.45 -39.67 34.79
C ILE A 10 0.12 -38.26 34.58
N LEU A 11 1.20 -38.19 33.77
CA LEU A 11 1.73 -36.93 33.31
C LEU A 11 0.77 -36.41 32.22
N GLY A 12 -0.19 -35.58 32.61
CA GLY A 12 -1.07 -34.92 31.67
C GLY A 12 -0.25 -33.92 30.84
N LEU A 13 0.10 -34.33 29.62
CA LEU A 13 0.58 -33.42 28.59
C LEU A 13 -0.56 -32.47 28.24
N ILE A 14 -0.58 -31.31 28.88
CA ILE A 14 -1.37 -30.18 28.43
C ILE A 14 -0.69 -29.66 27.12
N ILE A 15 -1.11 -30.21 26.00
CA ILE A 15 -0.83 -29.64 24.71
C ILE A 15 -1.62 -28.33 24.66
N ILE A 16 -0.97 -27.23 25.05
CA ILE A 16 -1.46 -25.89 24.77
C ILE A 16 -1.35 -25.76 23.26
N SER A 17 -2.39 -26.21 22.56
CA SER A 17 -2.62 -25.89 21.18
C SER A 17 -2.77 -24.38 21.11
N CYS A 18 -1.67 -23.71 20.79
CA CYS A 18 -1.70 -22.30 20.41
C CYS A 18 -2.47 -22.23 19.09
N LYS A 19 -3.80 -22.32 19.18
CA LYS A 19 -4.69 -22.02 18.09
C LYS A 19 -4.41 -20.58 17.75
N GLN A 20 -3.50 -20.33 16.78
CA GLN A 20 -3.39 -19.04 16.16
C GLN A 20 -4.82 -18.66 15.77
N ARG A 21 -5.42 -17.76 16.55
CA ARG A 21 -6.64 -17.10 16.14
C ARG A 21 -6.29 -16.45 14.80
N LYS A 22 -6.72 -17.04 13.70
CA LYS A 22 -6.89 -16.31 12.46
C LYS A 22 -7.80 -15.15 12.83
N THR A 23 -7.21 -14.01 13.16
CA THR A 23 -7.96 -12.78 13.34
C THR A 23 -8.65 -12.58 12.00
N GLU A 24 -9.98 -12.70 11.96
CA GLU A 24 -10.74 -12.32 10.79
C GLU A 24 -10.31 -10.90 10.46
N MET A 25 -9.62 -10.75 9.33
CA MET A 25 -9.19 -9.47 8.83
C MET A 25 -10.45 -8.74 8.40
N LYS A 26 -10.86 -7.80 9.22
CA LYS A 26 -12.09 -7.04 9.00
C LYS A 26 -11.72 -5.67 8.48
N GLU A 27 -12.18 -5.39 7.27
CA GLU A 27 -12.13 -4.04 6.72
C GLU A 27 -12.83 -3.07 7.69
N LYS A 28 -12.26 -1.91 7.85
CA LYS A 28 -12.80 -0.82 8.68
C LYS A 28 -12.92 0.44 7.83
N ILE A 29 -14.09 1.04 7.86
CA ILE A 29 -14.32 2.34 7.21
C ILE A 29 -13.98 3.46 8.20
N ILE A 30 -13.13 4.37 7.77
CA ILE A 30 -12.84 5.64 8.44
C ILE A 30 -13.61 6.73 7.71
N LYS A 31 -14.51 7.41 8.43
CA LYS A 31 -15.25 8.56 7.90
C LYS A 31 -14.52 9.84 8.27
N THR A 32 -14.21 10.64 7.28
CA THR A 32 -13.51 11.92 7.47
C THR A 32 -13.84 12.89 6.33
N ASN A 33 -13.98 14.17 6.63
CA ASN A 33 -14.13 15.26 5.64
C ASN A 33 -15.17 14.97 4.53
N GLY A 34 -16.27 14.28 4.87
CA GLY A 34 -17.33 13.94 3.92
C GLY A 34 -17.03 12.75 3.03
N ILE A 35 -15.94 12.02 3.26
CA ILE A 35 -15.55 10.81 2.53
C ILE A 35 -15.43 9.59 3.45
N GLU A 36 -15.34 8.43 2.84
CA GLU A 36 -15.12 7.14 3.50
C GLU A 36 -13.84 6.51 2.95
N LEU A 37 -12.94 6.09 3.86
CA LEU A 37 -11.70 5.42 3.52
C LEU A 37 -11.74 3.99 4.04
N CYS A 38 -11.59 3.02 3.16
CA CYS A 38 -11.54 1.61 3.53
C CYS A 38 -10.12 1.23 3.95
N THR A 39 -10.00 0.60 5.10
CA THR A 39 -8.72 0.27 5.72
C THR A 39 -8.73 -1.17 6.23
N GLU A 40 -7.56 -1.75 6.36
CA GLU A 40 -7.30 -2.97 7.14
C GLU A 40 -6.12 -2.79 8.07
N SER A 41 -6.11 -3.53 9.19
CA SER A 41 -4.99 -3.47 10.12
C SER A 41 -4.59 -4.84 10.64
N PHE A 42 -3.29 -4.99 10.96
CA PHE A 42 -2.66 -6.22 11.39
C PHE A 42 -1.84 -5.96 12.66
N GLY A 43 -1.84 -6.92 13.56
CA GLY A 43 -1.04 -6.85 14.78
C GLY A 43 -1.71 -6.13 15.94
N ASN A 44 -0.90 -5.82 16.97
CA ASN A 44 -1.39 -5.19 18.17
C ASN A 44 -1.29 -3.67 18.06
N LYS A 45 -2.38 -2.97 18.27
CA LYS A 45 -2.47 -1.50 18.21
C LYS A 45 -1.52 -0.76 19.17
N LYS A 46 -1.02 -1.43 20.20
CA LYS A 46 -0.05 -0.86 21.15
C LYS A 46 1.37 -0.82 20.60
N ASN A 47 1.63 -1.53 19.51
CA ASN A 47 2.93 -1.56 18.86
C ASN A 47 3.16 -0.30 18.00
N PRO A 48 4.43 0.01 17.65
CA PRO A 48 4.73 1.05 16.68
C PRO A 48 3.96 0.85 15.37
N ALA A 49 3.34 1.92 14.88
CA ALA A 49 2.48 1.85 13.71
C ALA A 49 3.26 2.01 12.40
N ILE A 50 2.88 1.23 11.38
CA ILE A 50 3.28 1.40 9.98
C ILE A 50 2.02 1.71 9.17
N LEU A 51 2.04 2.80 8.41
CA LEU A 51 1.03 3.11 7.40
C LEU A 51 1.59 2.80 6.02
N LEU A 52 0.94 1.87 5.32
CA LEU A 52 1.28 1.44 3.97
C LEU A 52 0.42 2.22 2.96
N VAL A 53 1.06 3.05 2.14
CA VAL A 53 0.40 3.92 1.15
C VAL A 53 0.66 3.38 -0.24
N ALA A 54 -0.42 2.95 -0.92
CA ALA A 54 -0.34 2.36 -2.24
C ALA A 54 -0.10 3.41 -3.34
N GLY A 55 0.30 2.96 -4.50
CA GLY A 55 0.50 3.79 -5.68
C GLY A 55 -0.80 4.24 -6.34
N ALA A 56 -0.69 4.95 -7.45
CA ALA A 56 -1.83 5.29 -8.28
C ALA A 56 -2.50 4.03 -8.83
N THR A 57 -3.81 4.09 -9.03
CA THR A 57 -4.65 3.09 -9.70
C THR A 57 -4.76 1.72 -9.02
N VAL A 58 -4.13 1.51 -7.87
CA VAL A 58 -4.16 0.24 -7.14
C VAL A 58 -4.72 0.43 -5.73
N SER A 59 -5.46 -0.57 -5.24
CA SER A 59 -6.04 -0.57 -3.91
C SER A 59 -5.02 -1.00 -2.83
N MET A 60 -5.46 -1.07 -1.60
CA MET A 60 -4.65 -1.58 -0.48
C MET A 60 -4.21 -3.04 -0.68
N LEU A 61 -4.83 -3.79 -1.60
CA LEU A 61 -4.44 -5.17 -1.90
C LEU A 61 -3.06 -5.28 -2.54
N TYR A 62 -2.52 -4.19 -3.11
CA TYR A 62 -1.13 -4.10 -3.54
C TYR A 62 -0.15 -4.53 -2.43
N TRP A 63 -0.44 -4.13 -1.20
CA TRP A 63 0.27 -4.57 -0.02
C TRP A 63 -0.25 -5.94 0.41
N ASP A 64 0.40 -6.98 -0.07
CA ASP A 64 0.02 -8.37 0.17
C ASP A 64 -0.27 -8.64 1.65
N THR A 65 -1.31 -9.43 1.90
CA THR A 65 -1.74 -9.80 3.25
C THR A 65 -0.64 -10.50 4.04
N GLU A 66 0.12 -11.40 3.39
CA GLU A 66 1.23 -12.10 4.02
C GLU A 66 2.34 -11.14 4.42
N PHE A 67 2.67 -10.17 3.56
CA PHE A 67 3.63 -9.11 3.88
C PHE A 67 3.19 -8.30 5.11
N CYS A 68 1.92 -7.88 5.17
CA CYS A 68 1.38 -7.17 6.32
C CYS A 68 1.43 -8.02 7.60
N GLN A 69 1.14 -9.30 7.50
CA GLN A 69 1.23 -10.24 8.63
C GLN A 69 2.66 -10.41 9.11
N GLN A 70 3.62 -10.60 8.21
CA GLN A 70 5.05 -10.71 8.55
C GLN A 70 5.56 -9.46 9.28
N LEU A 71 5.16 -8.25 8.86
CA LEU A 71 5.48 -7.03 9.58
C LEU A 71 4.85 -7.01 10.98
N SER A 72 3.61 -7.46 11.10
CA SER A 72 2.93 -7.51 12.40
C SER A 72 3.57 -8.51 13.36
N GLU A 73 4.06 -9.63 12.86
CA GLU A 73 4.81 -10.64 13.62
C GLU A 73 6.19 -10.12 14.09
N LYS A 74 6.73 -9.10 13.39
CA LYS A 74 7.94 -8.37 13.83
C LYS A 74 7.65 -7.30 14.88
N GLY A 75 6.43 -7.23 15.39
CA GLY A 75 6.05 -6.32 16.45
C GLY A 75 5.58 -4.95 16.00
N PHE A 76 5.06 -4.83 14.79
CA PHE A 76 4.44 -3.59 14.30
C PHE A 76 2.90 -3.70 14.28
N PHE A 77 2.24 -2.53 14.38
CA PHE A 77 0.85 -2.38 14.03
C PHE A 77 0.77 -1.84 12.61
N VAL A 78 0.35 -2.68 11.67
CA VAL A 78 0.37 -2.35 10.23
C VAL A 78 -1.02 -1.93 9.80
N ILE A 79 -1.12 -0.82 9.08
CA ILE A 79 -2.35 -0.32 8.48
C ILE A 79 -2.12 -0.18 6.98
N ARG A 80 -3.02 -0.75 6.17
CA ARG A 80 -3.13 -0.50 4.73
C ARG A 80 -4.50 0.06 4.40
N TYR A 81 -4.63 0.82 3.34
CA TYR A 81 -5.89 1.47 3.00
C TYR A 81 -6.03 1.72 1.50
N ASP A 82 -7.27 1.88 1.08
CA ASP A 82 -7.59 2.35 -0.27
C ASP A 82 -7.56 3.88 -0.29
N ASN A 83 -6.81 4.47 -1.21
CA ASN A 83 -6.97 5.89 -1.54
C ASN A 83 -8.36 6.15 -2.12
N ARG A 84 -8.76 7.43 -2.26
CA ARG A 84 -9.96 7.79 -3.04
C ARG A 84 -9.85 7.18 -4.43
N ASP A 85 -10.97 6.86 -5.07
CA ASP A 85 -11.09 6.32 -6.41
C ASP A 85 -10.54 4.91 -6.63
N VAL A 86 -10.10 4.21 -5.58
CA VAL A 86 -9.74 2.80 -5.68
C VAL A 86 -10.39 1.96 -4.57
N GLY A 87 -10.57 0.68 -4.85
CA GLY A 87 -11.09 -0.29 -3.91
C GLY A 87 -12.48 0.07 -3.39
N LYS A 88 -12.63 0.13 -2.06
CA LYS A 88 -13.91 0.41 -1.37
C LYS A 88 -13.97 1.79 -0.72
N SER A 89 -12.97 2.63 -0.94
CA SER A 89 -13.04 4.03 -0.52
C SER A 89 -13.99 4.83 -1.40
N THR A 90 -14.29 6.06 -0.99
CA THR A 90 -15.08 7.00 -1.80
C THR A 90 -14.47 7.13 -3.18
N ASN A 91 -15.32 7.01 -4.19
CA ASN A 91 -14.96 7.22 -5.57
C ASN A 91 -15.86 8.26 -6.23
N TYR A 92 -15.33 8.85 -7.28
CA TYR A 92 -15.98 9.88 -8.07
C TYR A 92 -16.16 9.38 -9.51
N GLU A 93 -17.00 10.04 -10.27
CA GLU A 93 -17.18 9.73 -11.68
C GLU A 93 -15.84 9.81 -12.43
N PRO A 94 -15.56 8.89 -13.35
CA PRO A 94 -14.36 8.94 -14.17
C PRO A 94 -14.22 10.28 -14.90
N GLY A 95 -13.06 10.92 -14.77
CA GLY A 95 -12.78 12.27 -15.27
C GLY A 95 -13.16 13.40 -14.32
N SER A 96 -13.70 13.09 -13.13
CA SER A 96 -13.97 14.06 -12.06
C SER A 96 -12.99 13.85 -10.91
N THR A 97 -12.10 14.82 -10.67
CA THR A 97 -11.11 14.76 -9.59
C THR A 97 -11.29 15.99 -8.68
N PRO A 98 -12.34 16.00 -7.80
CA PRO A 98 -12.60 17.14 -6.93
C PRO A 98 -11.70 17.17 -5.69
N TYR A 99 -10.49 16.67 -5.80
CA TYR A 99 -9.47 16.59 -4.76
C TYR A 99 -8.08 16.65 -5.40
N ASP A 100 -7.09 16.96 -4.61
CA ASP A 100 -5.69 17.03 -5.01
C ASP A 100 -4.80 16.07 -4.21
N ILE A 101 -3.48 16.10 -4.43
CA ILE A 101 -2.55 15.25 -3.70
C ILE A 101 -2.42 15.63 -2.23
N VAL A 102 -2.71 16.90 -1.88
CA VAL A 102 -2.70 17.36 -0.49
C VAL A 102 -3.90 16.80 0.26
N ASP A 103 -5.05 16.64 -0.41
CA ASP A 103 -6.20 15.96 0.14
C ASP A 103 -5.91 14.49 0.44
N LEU A 104 -5.25 13.76 -0.48
CA LEU A 104 -4.81 12.39 -0.22
C LEU A 104 -3.83 12.30 0.96
N THR A 105 -3.01 13.35 1.13
CA THR A 105 -2.12 13.45 2.29
C THR A 105 -2.90 13.67 3.59
N ASN A 106 -3.91 14.53 3.57
CA ASN A 106 -4.80 14.75 4.73
C ASN A 106 -5.56 13.45 5.07
N ASP A 107 -5.97 12.69 4.06
CA ASP A 107 -6.62 11.38 4.24
C ASP A 107 -5.72 10.39 4.98
N ALA A 108 -4.45 10.30 4.60
CA ALA A 108 -3.47 9.44 5.26
C ALA A 108 -3.33 9.78 6.77
N ILE A 109 -3.35 11.06 7.12
CA ILE A 109 -3.36 11.50 8.53
C ILE A 109 -4.68 11.17 9.21
N SER A 110 -5.83 11.37 8.53
CA SER A 110 -7.15 11.04 9.07
C SER A 110 -7.29 9.54 9.39
N ILE A 111 -6.59 8.68 8.66
CA ILE A 111 -6.51 7.24 8.98
C ILE A 111 -5.83 7.05 10.33
N LEU A 112 -4.70 7.71 10.59
CA LEU A 112 -4.04 7.63 11.90
C LEU A 112 -4.99 8.08 13.02
N ASP A 113 -5.72 9.19 12.81
CA ASP A 113 -6.70 9.71 13.76
C ASP A 113 -7.83 8.70 14.02
N GLY A 114 -8.38 8.09 12.97
CA GLY A 114 -9.41 7.06 13.05
C GLY A 114 -8.97 5.79 13.81
N TYR A 115 -7.67 5.53 13.81
CA TYR A 115 -7.06 4.48 14.63
C TYR A 115 -6.56 5.00 15.98
N LYS A 116 -6.63 6.31 16.27
CA LYS A 116 -6.07 6.96 17.46
C LYS A 116 -4.57 6.65 17.61
N ILE A 117 -3.82 6.87 16.54
CA ILE A 117 -2.38 6.71 16.44
C ILE A 117 -1.75 8.10 16.30
N ASP A 118 -0.87 8.45 17.21
CA ASP A 118 -0.22 9.77 17.19
C ASP A 118 0.80 9.89 16.06
N LYS A 119 1.62 8.85 15.86
CA LYS A 119 2.70 8.81 14.86
C LYS A 119 2.81 7.45 14.22
N ALA A 120 3.22 7.41 12.95
CA ALA A 120 3.48 6.19 12.23
C ALA A 120 4.77 6.26 11.37
N HIS A 121 5.33 5.10 11.06
CA HIS A 121 6.26 4.95 9.96
C HIS A 121 5.46 4.89 8.66
N PHE A 122 5.79 5.74 7.69
CA PHE A 122 5.13 5.75 6.39
C PHE A 122 5.94 4.95 5.39
N VAL A 123 5.30 4.03 4.71
CA VAL A 123 5.87 3.26 3.61
C VAL A 123 5.02 3.51 2.38
N GLY A 124 5.56 4.22 1.42
CA GLY A 124 4.82 4.63 0.23
C GLY A 124 5.49 4.21 -1.06
N ILE A 125 4.68 3.74 -2.01
CA ILE A 125 5.14 3.40 -3.35
C ILE A 125 4.57 4.38 -4.38
N SER A 126 5.39 4.84 -5.34
CA SER A 126 4.96 5.72 -6.43
C SER A 126 4.17 6.93 -5.88
N LEU A 127 2.90 7.13 -6.26
CA LEU A 127 2.00 8.15 -5.71
C LEU A 127 1.97 8.11 -4.16
N GLY A 128 1.92 6.91 -3.56
CA GLY A 128 1.97 6.76 -2.10
C GLY A 128 3.26 7.29 -1.50
N GLY A 129 4.36 7.25 -2.24
CA GLY A 129 5.63 7.87 -1.83
C GLY A 129 5.55 9.41 -1.88
N LEU A 130 4.87 9.99 -2.86
CA LEU A 130 4.64 11.45 -2.94
C LEU A 130 3.75 11.91 -1.77
N ILE A 131 2.64 11.21 -1.51
CA ILE A 131 1.76 11.46 -0.36
C ILE A 131 2.57 11.43 0.94
N SER A 132 3.42 10.40 1.12
CA SER A 132 4.25 10.25 2.32
C SER A 132 5.29 11.35 2.48
N GLN A 133 5.86 11.83 1.38
CA GLN A 133 6.78 12.97 1.38
C GLN A 133 6.08 14.25 1.85
N ILE A 134 4.91 14.57 1.29
CA ILE A 134 4.13 15.74 1.70
C ILE A 134 3.72 15.61 3.17
N ALA A 135 3.26 14.42 3.60
CA ALA A 135 2.93 14.18 5.01
C ALA A 135 4.10 14.47 5.94
N SER A 136 5.32 14.07 5.58
CA SER A 136 6.52 14.31 6.40
C SER A 136 6.93 15.79 6.49
N ILE A 137 6.46 16.64 5.58
CA ILE A 137 6.71 18.08 5.58
C ILE A 137 5.57 18.80 6.30
N LYS A 138 4.33 18.49 5.93
CA LYS A 138 3.13 19.16 6.42
C LYS A 138 2.77 18.75 7.85
N PHE A 139 3.02 17.50 8.20
CA PHE A 139 2.68 16.87 9.46
C PHE A 139 3.88 16.13 10.07
N ALA A 140 5.03 16.82 10.17
CA ALA A 140 6.30 16.25 10.60
C ALA A 140 6.25 15.54 11.96
N ASP A 141 5.39 16.02 12.86
CA ASP A 141 5.15 15.44 14.18
C ASP A 141 4.32 14.15 14.15
N ARG A 142 3.68 13.83 13.00
CA ARG A 142 2.88 12.62 12.78
C ARG A 142 3.66 11.51 12.06
N VAL A 143 4.86 11.79 11.55
CA VAL A 143 5.68 10.85 10.74
C VAL A 143 6.96 10.50 11.47
N ASN A 144 7.11 9.23 11.86
CA ASN A 144 8.33 8.74 12.51
C ASN A 144 9.47 8.54 11.53
N SER A 145 9.20 7.99 10.37
CA SER A 145 10.17 7.78 9.28
C SER A 145 9.46 7.59 7.96
N LEU A 146 10.20 7.74 6.86
CA LEU A 146 9.75 7.46 5.50
C LEU A 146 10.52 6.28 4.91
N THR A 147 9.79 5.39 4.23
CA THR A 147 10.35 4.43 3.28
C THR A 147 9.70 4.70 1.94
N LEU A 148 10.50 5.10 0.96
CA LEU A 148 10.04 5.44 -0.38
C LEU A 148 10.46 4.35 -1.36
N MET A 149 9.47 3.79 -2.06
CA MET A 149 9.66 2.73 -3.03
C MET A 149 9.23 3.24 -4.40
N SER A 150 10.13 3.16 -5.39
CA SER A 150 9.82 3.60 -6.76
C SER A 150 9.10 4.94 -6.83
N SER A 151 9.54 5.87 -5.99
CA SER A 151 9.02 7.23 -5.90
C SER A 151 10.19 8.20 -5.94
N GLY A 152 10.11 9.18 -6.83
CA GLY A 152 11.09 10.25 -6.92
C GLY A 152 10.96 11.27 -5.79
N PRO A 153 11.91 12.21 -5.68
CA PRO A 153 11.72 13.37 -4.84
C PRO A 153 10.56 14.20 -5.37
N TRP A 154 9.80 14.82 -4.47
CA TRP A 154 8.79 15.78 -4.86
C TRP A 154 9.47 17.10 -5.22
N GLY A 155 9.31 17.55 -6.47
CA GLY A 155 9.94 18.78 -6.95
C GLY A 155 10.34 18.71 -8.42
N ASP A 156 11.26 19.58 -8.83
CA ASP A 156 11.74 19.64 -10.20
C ASP A 156 12.32 18.30 -10.66
N SER A 157 12.10 17.97 -11.93
CA SER A 157 12.67 16.76 -12.53
C SER A 157 14.21 16.82 -12.52
N ASP A 158 14.82 15.72 -12.10
CA ASP A 158 16.26 15.53 -12.19
C ASP A 158 16.62 15.05 -13.60
N PRO A 159 17.33 15.86 -14.42
CA PRO A 159 17.68 15.48 -15.79
C PRO A 159 18.64 14.27 -15.86
N THR A 160 19.19 13.83 -14.75
CA THR A 160 20.04 12.62 -14.69
C THR A 160 19.21 11.33 -14.52
N ILE A 161 17.91 11.44 -14.29
CA ILE A 161 17.02 10.27 -14.22
C ILE A 161 16.75 9.80 -15.65
N PRO A 162 17.03 8.52 -15.98
CA PRO A 162 16.71 7.99 -17.31
C PRO A 162 15.23 8.14 -17.64
N GLU A 163 14.93 8.41 -18.88
CA GLU A 163 13.57 8.38 -19.39
C GLU A 163 12.96 6.99 -19.24
N MET A 164 11.63 6.94 -19.30
CA MET A 164 10.89 5.68 -19.29
C MET A 164 11.25 4.85 -20.51
N ASP A 165 11.43 3.54 -20.32
CA ASP A 165 11.69 2.62 -21.43
C ASP A 165 10.55 2.66 -22.46
N THR A 166 10.90 2.67 -23.74
CA THR A 166 9.93 2.76 -24.82
C THR A 166 8.93 1.62 -24.83
N SER A 167 9.33 0.41 -24.41
CA SER A 167 8.41 -0.73 -24.29
C SER A 167 7.29 -0.49 -23.26
N ILE A 168 7.59 0.25 -22.19
CA ILE A 168 6.60 0.65 -21.19
C ILE A 168 5.66 1.72 -21.76
N LEU A 169 6.20 2.69 -22.49
CA LEU A 169 5.37 3.69 -23.17
C LEU A 169 4.43 3.04 -24.21
N ASP A 170 4.94 2.11 -25.01
CA ASP A 170 4.15 1.34 -25.97
C ASP A 170 3.06 0.50 -25.30
N PHE A 171 3.36 -0.07 -24.14
CA PHE A 171 2.36 -0.78 -23.35
C PHE A 171 1.24 0.17 -22.90
N HIS A 172 1.59 1.32 -22.30
CA HIS A 172 0.60 2.28 -21.82
C HIS A 172 -0.24 2.89 -22.96
N SER A 173 0.32 3.07 -24.15
CA SER A 173 -0.42 3.57 -25.29
C SER A 173 -1.61 2.70 -25.70
N LYS A 174 -1.59 1.41 -25.35
CA LYS A 174 -2.66 0.45 -25.63
C LYS A 174 -3.82 0.51 -24.62
N ALA A 175 -3.66 1.24 -23.52
CA ALA A 175 -4.68 1.31 -22.46
C ALA A 175 -6.05 1.80 -23.01
N GLY A 176 -6.05 2.69 -24.02
CA GLY A 176 -7.28 3.18 -24.64
C GLY A 176 -8.07 2.12 -25.42
N THR A 177 -7.47 0.96 -25.72
CA THR A 177 -8.13 -0.15 -26.45
C THR A 177 -8.73 -1.20 -25.52
N VAL A 178 -8.50 -1.10 -24.22
CA VAL A 178 -8.94 -2.07 -23.20
C VAL A 178 -10.40 -1.81 -22.84
N ASN A 179 -11.20 -2.87 -22.81
CA ASN A 179 -12.52 -2.78 -22.20
C ASN A 179 -12.41 -2.88 -20.67
N TRP A 180 -12.30 -1.73 -20.02
CA TRP A 180 -12.11 -1.61 -18.55
C TRP A 180 -13.33 -2.05 -17.73
N THR A 181 -14.47 -2.32 -18.36
CA THR A 181 -15.66 -2.88 -17.68
C THR A 181 -15.71 -4.41 -17.75
N ASN A 182 -14.80 -5.02 -18.50
CA ASN A 182 -14.72 -6.47 -18.65
C ASN A 182 -13.49 -7.01 -17.90
N GLU A 183 -13.73 -7.85 -16.89
CA GLU A 183 -12.67 -8.40 -16.03
C GLU A 183 -11.56 -9.08 -16.82
N ASP A 184 -11.90 -9.96 -17.78
CA ASP A 184 -10.88 -10.70 -18.53
C ASP A 184 -10.05 -9.78 -19.45
N SER A 185 -10.66 -8.74 -20.01
CA SER A 185 -9.94 -7.72 -20.78
C SER A 185 -8.92 -6.99 -19.90
N VAL A 186 -9.33 -6.58 -18.71
CA VAL A 186 -8.47 -5.92 -17.71
C VAL A 186 -7.35 -6.84 -17.25
N VAL A 187 -7.67 -8.09 -16.90
CA VAL A 187 -6.69 -9.09 -16.48
C VAL A 187 -5.65 -9.33 -17.55
N ASN A 188 -6.08 -9.55 -18.79
CA ASN A 188 -5.16 -9.80 -19.90
C ASN A 188 -4.22 -8.63 -20.17
N TYR A 189 -4.70 -7.40 -20.06
CA TYR A 189 -3.87 -6.20 -20.21
C TYR A 189 -2.89 -6.04 -19.04
N LEU A 190 -3.38 -6.07 -17.81
CA LEU A 190 -2.53 -5.81 -16.63
C LEU A 190 -1.49 -6.91 -16.37
N ILE A 191 -1.77 -8.17 -16.74
CA ILE A 191 -0.76 -9.24 -16.68
C ILE A 191 0.42 -8.92 -17.60
N GLN A 192 0.18 -8.43 -18.81
CA GLN A 192 1.26 -8.06 -19.74
C GLN A 192 2.12 -6.94 -19.15
N GLY A 193 1.50 -5.94 -18.54
CA GLY A 193 2.23 -4.87 -17.84
C GLY A 193 3.04 -5.37 -16.65
N ALA A 194 2.46 -6.25 -15.82
CA ALA A 194 3.14 -6.83 -14.68
C ALA A 194 4.33 -7.71 -15.09
N GLU A 195 4.20 -8.46 -16.18
CA GLU A 195 5.29 -9.26 -16.75
C GLU A 195 6.41 -8.36 -17.29
N LEU A 196 6.06 -7.35 -18.07
CA LEU A 196 7.00 -6.37 -18.62
C LEU A 196 7.80 -5.67 -17.49
N MET A 197 7.14 -5.36 -16.38
CA MET A 197 7.74 -4.66 -15.24
C MET A 197 8.38 -5.59 -14.20
N SER A 198 8.33 -6.91 -14.37
CA SER A 198 8.91 -7.88 -13.42
C SER A 198 10.44 -7.86 -13.36
N GLY A 199 11.08 -7.27 -14.37
CA GLY A 199 12.54 -7.19 -14.48
C GLY A 199 13.18 -8.56 -14.63
N LYS A 200 14.22 -8.85 -13.81
CA LYS A 200 14.97 -10.14 -13.88
C LYS A 200 14.37 -11.24 -13.00
N LYS A 201 13.34 -10.95 -12.24
CA LYS A 201 12.69 -11.98 -11.39
C LYS A 201 11.77 -12.83 -12.25
N GLN A 202 11.64 -14.10 -11.85
CA GLN A 202 10.63 -14.96 -12.46
C GLN A 202 9.24 -14.35 -12.18
N PHE A 203 8.48 -14.10 -13.24
CA PHE A 203 7.13 -13.57 -13.15
C PHE A 203 6.15 -14.64 -12.66
N ASP A 204 5.44 -14.37 -11.58
CA ASP A 204 4.37 -15.22 -11.08
C ASP A 204 3.02 -14.78 -11.65
N LYS A 205 2.71 -15.30 -12.83
CA LYS A 205 1.47 -15.00 -13.54
C LYS A 205 0.23 -15.32 -12.72
N GLN A 206 0.24 -16.47 -12.02
CA GLN A 206 -0.92 -16.95 -11.26
C GLN A 206 -1.26 -16.03 -10.09
N ARG A 207 -0.22 -15.60 -9.37
CA ARG A 207 -0.36 -14.63 -8.28
C ARG A 207 -0.84 -13.28 -8.79
N SER A 208 -0.27 -12.79 -9.90
CA SER A 208 -0.65 -11.52 -10.51
C SER A 208 -2.11 -11.54 -10.99
N GLU A 209 -2.53 -12.60 -11.67
CA GLU A 209 -3.92 -12.78 -12.10
C GLU A 209 -4.89 -12.77 -10.92
N LYS A 210 -4.58 -13.52 -9.87
CA LYS A 210 -5.40 -13.55 -8.65
C LYS A 210 -5.55 -12.18 -8.01
N LEU A 211 -4.47 -11.41 -7.95
CA LEU A 211 -4.48 -10.05 -7.41
C LEU A 211 -5.34 -9.12 -8.27
N ILE A 212 -5.13 -9.12 -9.58
CA ILE A 212 -5.86 -8.24 -10.51
C ILE A 212 -7.37 -8.53 -10.46
N ARG A 213 -7.77 -9.81 -10.44
CA ARG A 213 -9.17 -10.19 -10.29
C ARG A 213 -9.74 -9.73 -8.94
N ALA A 214 -8.98 -9.87 -7.87
CA ALA A 214 -9.40 -9.40 -6.54
C ALA A 214 -9.57 -7.87 -6.49
N GLU A 215 -8.66 -7.12 -7.11
CA GLU A 215 -8.76 -5.66 -7.26
C GLU A 215 -10.01 -5.27 -8.04
N PHE A 216 -10.23 -5.88 -9.21
CA PHE A 216 -11.37 -5.59 -10.07
C PHE A 216 -12.71 -5.86 -9.36
N ASN A 217 -12.85 -7.07 -8.79
CA ASN A 217 -14.12 -7.50 -8.16
C ASN A 217 -14.41 -6.81 -6.83
N ARG A 218 -13.37 -6.24 -6.18
CA ARG A 218 -13.52 -5.55 -4.91
C ARG A 218 -13.88 -4.08 -5.04
N ALA A 219 -13.56 -3.47 -6.18
CA ALA A 219 -13.75 -2.03 -6.37
C ALA A 219 -15.23 -1.63 -6.44
N ASN A 220 -15.60 -0.53 -5.78
CA ASN A 220 -16.92 0.08 -5.93
C ASN A 220 -17.16 0.56 -7.37
N ASN A 221 -16.15 1.20 -7.96
CA ASN A 221 -16.08 1.57 -9.37
C ASN A 221 -14.63 1.45 -9.84
N TYR A 222 -14.32 0.40 -10.62
CA TYR A 222 -12.95 0.12 -10.99
C TYR A 222 -12.35 1.21 -11.91
N ILE A 223 -13.17 1.82 -12.76
CA ILE A 223 -12.70 2.82 -13.74
C ILE A 223 -12.34 4.15 -13.07
N SER A 224 -12.89 4.45 -11.91
CA SER A 224 -12.58 5.71 -11.19
C SER A 224 -11.09 5.83 -10.84
N MET A 225 -10.34 4.72 -10.80
CA MET A 225 -8.89 4.74 -10.58
C MET A 225 -8.13 5.67 -11.54
N PHE A 226 -8.68 5.93 -12.74
CA PHE A 226 -8.04 6.82 -13.71
C PHE A 226 -8.07 8.30 -13.30
N ASN A 227 -8.90 8.67 -12.32
CA ASN A 227 -8.88 10.00 -11.73
C ASN A 227 -7.51 10.34 -11.12
N HIS A 228 -6.74 9.32 -10.71
CA HIS A 228 -5.37 9.53 -10.24
C HIS A 228 -4.41 10.12 -11.29
N ALA A 229 -4.72 9.98 -12.58
CA ALA A 229 -3.91 10.58 -13.64
C ALA A 229 -4.10 12.11 -13.77
N ALA A 230 -5.19 12.65 -13.19
CA ALA A 230 -5.51 14.07 -13.21
C ALA A 230 -5.14 14.79 -11.90
N LEU A 231 -4.49 14.11 -10.96
CA LEU A 231 -4.08 14.70 -9.68
C LEU A 231 -3.10 15.86 -9.91
N GLN A 232 -3.35 16.94 -9.18
CA GLN A 232 -2.55 18.16 -9.17
C GLN A 232 -2.24 18.57 -7.72
N GLY A 233 -1.61 19.73 -7.52
CA GLY A 233 -1.34 20.33 -6.23
C GLY A 233 -0.06 19.82 -5.56
N GLY A 234 0.25 20.41 -4.41
CA GLY A 234 1.43 20.05 -3.61
C GLY A 234 2.71 20.79 -4.00
N GLU A 235 2.64 21.75 -4.96
CA GLU A 235 3.78 22.53 -5.44
C GLU A 235 4.47 23.30 -4.31
N GLU A 236 3.75 23.72 -3.30
CA GLU A 236 4.28 24.40 -2.12
C GLU A 236 5.21 23.53 -1.27
N TYR A 237 5.18 22.19 -1.49
CA TYR A 237 6.05 21.24 -0.78
C TYR A 237 7.27 20.84 -1.61
N TRP A 238 7.38 21.25 -2.88
CA TRP A 238 8.47 20.90 -3.76
C TRP A 238 9.83 21.29 -3.16
N ASN A 239 10.82 20.44 -3.36
CA ASN A 239 12.20 20.66 -2.92
C ASN A 239 12.38 20.94 -1.41
N ARG A 240 11.34 20.68 -0.57
CA ARG A 240 11.39 20.95 0.87
C ARG A 240 11.90 19.77 1.70
N LEU A 241 11.98 18.58 1.16
CA LEU A 241 12.45 17.37 1.89
C LEU A 241 13.84 17.53 2.52
N LYS A 242 14.74 18.26 1.87
CA LYS A 242 16.07 18.54 2.40
C LYS A 242 16.08 19.26 3.76
N ARG A 243 14.97 19.92 4.11
CA ARG A 243 14.79 20.63 5.38
C ARG A 243 14.02 19.80 6.42
N ASN A 244 13.55 18.65 6.04
CA ASN A 244 12.75 17.80 6.92
C ASN A 244 13.67 17.06 7.90
N GLN A 245 13.33 17.14 9.19
CA GLN A 245 14.06 16.45 10.28
C GLN A 245 13.64 14.97 10.44
N THR A 246 12.69 14.52 9.65
CA THR A 246 12.24 13.12 9.66
C THR A 246 13.37 12.20 9.18
N THR A 247 13.62 11.12 9.90
CA THR A 247 14.64 10.14 9.51
C THR A 247 14.21 9.44 8.23
N HIS A 248 15.02 9.57 7.19
CA HIS A 248 14.81 8.91 5.91
C HIS A 248 15.63 7.63 5.84
N LEU A 249 14.96 6.51 5.62
CA LEU A 249 15.59 5.26 5.23
C LEU A 249 15.57 5.17 3.70
N ASN A 250 16.65 5.62 3.07
CA ASN A 250 16.84 5.40 1.65
C ASN A 250 17.55 4.06 1.44
N TYR A 251 16.92 3.13 0.74
CA TYR A 251 17.62 1.98 0.21
C TYR A 251 18.57 2.48 -0.88
N PRO A 252 19.89 2.18 -0.79
CA PRO A 252 20.83 2.61 -1.80
C PRO A 252 20.41 2.03 -3.15
N ARG A 253 20.22 2.90 -4.15
CA ARG A 253 20.07 2.48 -5.55
C ARG A 253 21.35 1.72 -5.93
N ASN A 254 21.22 0.42 -6.11
CA ASN A 254 22.25 -0.31 -6.81
C ASN A 254 22.27 0.21 -8.24
N ARG A 255 23.33 0.93 -8.65
CA ARG A 255 23.48 1.66 -9.93
C ARG A 255 23.33 0.81 -11.21
N ARG A 256 22.84 -0.43 -11.11
CA ARG A 256 22.68 -1.37 -12.24
C ARG A 256 21.36 -2.15 -12.22
N GLN A 257 20.36 -1.66 -11.55
CA GLN A 257 19.03 -2.27 -11.69
C GLN A 257 18.08 -1.19 -12.18
N ASN A 258 17.77 -1.22 -13.46
CA ASN A 258 16.59 -0.59 -13.99
C ASN A 258 15.43 -1.06 -13.13
N LEU A 259 14.91 -0.19 -12.29
CA LEU A 259 13.71 -0.44 -11.52
C LEU A 259 12.54 -0.43 -12.49
N ALA A 260 12.28 -1.59 -13.11
CA ALA A 260 10.96 -1.91 -13.56
C ALA A 260 10.19 -2.40 -12.33
N LEU A 261 9.20 -1.67 -11.91
CA LEU A 261 8.11 -2.10 -11.05
C LEU A 261 6.87 -2.29 -11.90
#